data_88000920aadf6fd0557c731fab416e28
#
_entry.id   88000920aadf6fd0557c731fab416e28
#
_cell.length_a   1.000
_cell.length_b   1.000
_cell.length_c   1.000
_cell.angle_alpha   90.00
_cell.angle_beta   90.00
_cell.angle_gamma   90.00
#
_symmetry.space_group_name_H-M   'P 1'
#
loop_
_entity.id
_entity.type
_entity.pdbx_description
1 polymer ?
#
loop_
_entity_poly.entity_id
_entity_poly.type
_entity_poly.pdbx_seq_one_letter_code
_entity_poly.pdbx_strand_id
1 'polypeptide(L)'
;EMNSTCMIEAKIEYDGNTRSFGIGLRQDNSFSNGYYLRFEPFYNRVVADMWPRCIQGVNQWYVDGDKPFMVELERPFDYRSLENNKVDIRVIADDTILCLYVNDSMALTMRVYNNERPFWGFFVNDGSIKVSDICMYHICKGENYV
;
A
#
# COMPACT_ATOMS: atom_id res chain seq x y z
N GLU A 1 15.83 0.94 0.39
CA GLU A 1 15.38 1.02 -1.00
C GLU A 1 14.75 -0.29 -1.43
N MET A 2 13.79 -0.24 -2.34
CA MET A 2 13.10 -1.41 -2.88
C MET A 2 13.78 -1.86 -4.17
N ASN A 3 14.01 -3.15 -4.29
CA ASN A 3 14.35 -3.77 -5.57
C ASN A 3 13.09 -4.08 -6.39
N SER A 4 13.26 -4.59 -7.61
CA SER A 4 12.14 -5.03 -8.44
C SER A 4 11.28 -6.09 -7.75
N THR A 5 11.92 -7.02 -7.04
CA THR A 5 11.23 -8.07 -6.29
C THR A 5 11.68 -8.05 -4.83
N CYS A 6 10.76 -7.72 -3.94
CA CYS A 6 11.02 -7.66 -2.50
C CYS A 6 9.76 -7.93 -1.69
N MET A 7 9.96 -8.25 -0.41
CA MET A 7 8.89 -8.40 0.56
C MET A 7 9.18 -7.50 1.76
N ILE A 8 8.17 -6.81 2.24
CA ILE A 8 8.24 -5.98 3.45
C ILE A 8 7.22 -6.52 4.44
N GLU A 9 7.65 -6.77 5.65
CA GLU A 9 6.79 -7.13 6.77
C GLU A 9 6.91 -6.09 7.86
N ALA A 10 5.81 -5.80 8.54
CA ALA A 10 5.78 -4.90 9.69
C ALA A 10 4.52 -5.10 10.52
N LYS A 11 4.60 -4.68 11.77
CA LYS A 11 3.45 -4.53 12.67
C LYS A 11 3.17 -3.06 12.88
N ILE A 12 1.92 -2.67 12.73
CA ILE A 12 1.48 -1.29 12.92
C ILE A 12 0.43 -1.26 14.01
N GLU A 13 0.71 -0.51 15.06
CA GLU A 13 -0.24 -0.18 16.11
C GLU A 13 -0.65 1.28 15.90
N TYR A 14 -1.95 1.56 15.86
CA TYR A 14 -2.47 2.90 15.62
C TYR A 14 -3.31 3.38 16.80
N ASP A 15 -3.30 4.69 17.02
CA ASP A 15 -4.18 5.35 17.98
C ASP A 15 -5.64 5.28 17.50
N GLY A 16 -6.59 5.04 18.40
CA GLY A 16 -8.01 4.95 18.09
C GLY A 16 -8.61 6.19 17.42
N ASN A 17 -7.93 7.32 17.46
CA ASN A 17 -8.31 8.54 16.77
C ASN A 17 -7.61 8.70 15.40
N THR A 18 -6.76 7.80 15.04
CA THR A 18 -6.03 7.86 13.76
C THR A 18 -6.98 7.71 12.57
N ARG A 19 -6.97 8.70 11.71
CA ARG A 19 -7.89 8.78 10.60
C ARG A 19 -7.51 7.86 9.45
N SER A 20 -6.25 7.90 9.09
CA SER A 20 -5.68 6.95 8.13
C SER A 20 -4.18 6.81 8.33
N PHE A 21 -3.67 5.66 7.96
CA PHE A 21 -2.25 5.33 8.02
C PHE A 21 -1.91 4.28 6.97
N GLY A 22 -0.64 4.03 6.76
CA GLY A 22 -0.26 2.97 5.84
C GLY A 22 1.18 3.01 5.41
N ILE A 23 1.41 2.44 4.23
CA ILE A 23 2.73 2.34 3.62
C ILE A 23 2.70 2.91 2.21
N GLY A 24 3.64 3.80 1.93
CA GLY A 24 3.92 4.29 0.60
C GLY A 24 5.04 3.47 -0.05
N LEU A 25 4.87 3.13 -1.30
CA LEU A 25 5.73 2.21 -2.05
C LEU A 25 6.05 2.81 -3.42
N ARG A 26 7.21 2.46 -3.96
CA ARG A 26 7.63 2.97 -5.26
C ARG A 26 7.57 4.50 -5.32
N GLN A 27 8.10 5.13 -4.32
CA GLN A 27 8.11 6.57 -4.20
C GLN A 27 9.35 7.16 -4.85
N ASP A 28 9.22 8.40 -5.31
CA ASP A 28 10.36 9.21 -5.70
C ASP A 28 11.12 9.75 -4.47
N ASN A 29 12.23 10.40 -4.70
CA ASN A 29 13.07 10.95 -3.63
C ASN A 29 12.43 12.11 -2.86
N SER A 30 11.38 12.70 -3.40
CA SER A 30 10.61 13.76 -2.74
C SER A 30 9.39 13.24 -1.99
N PHE A 31 9.09 11.94 -2.13
CA PHE A 31 7.88 11.29 -1.61
C PHE A 31 6.57 11.94 -2.12
N SER A 32 6.65 12.60 -3.27
CA SER A 32 5.50 13.26 -3.90
C SER A 32 4.74 12.35 -4.86
N ASN A 33 5.40 11.28 -5.31
CA ASN A 33 4.85 10.34 -6.28
C ASN A 33 5.04 8.93 -5.78
N GLY A 34 4.00 8.13 -5.83
CA GLY A 34 4.10 6.75 -5.41
C GLY A 34 2.76 6.06 -5.33
N TYR A 35 2.80 4.84 -4.82
CA TYR A 35 1.63 4.01 -4.57
C TYR A 35 1.43 3.92 -3.07
N TYR A 36 0.17 3.93 -2.64
CA TYR A 36 -0.19 3.96 -1.23
C TYR A 36 -1.14 2.83 -0.90
N LEU A 37 -0.79 2.07 0.11
CA LEU A 37 -1.67 1.11 0.75
C LEU A 37 -2.13 1.76 2.06
N ARG A 38 -3.36 2.26 2.06
CA ARG A 38 -3.91 3.11 3.10
C ARG A 38 -4.98 2.39 3.89
N PHE A 39 -4.81 2.37 5.19
CA PHE A 39 -5.76 1.86 6.16
C PHE A 39 -6.66 2.99 6.64
N GLU A 40 -7.96 2.81 6.58
CA GLU A 40 -8.97 3.79 6.96
C GLU A 40 -9.95 3.21 7.98
N PRO A 41 -9.60 3.25 9.28
CA PRO A 41 -10.41 2.63 10.33
C PRO A 41 -11.85 3.14 10.40
N PHE A 42 -12.06 4.43 10.23
CA PHE A 42 -13.41 5.03 10.28
C PHE A 42 -14.32 4.58 9.14
N TYR A 43 -13.76 4.10 8.05
CA TYR A 43 -14.52 3.62 6.89
C TYR A 43 -14.52 2.10 6.77
N ASN A 44 -13.91 1.39 7.71
CA ASN A 44 -13.78 -0.07 7.69
C ASN A 44 -13.26 -0.62 6.36
N ARG A 45 -12.20 0.00 5.84
CA ARG A 45 -11.61 -0.40 4.57
C ARG A 45 -10.10 -0.24 4.53
N VAL A 46 -9.49 -0.93 3.58
CA VAL A 46 -8.12 -0.73 3.11
C VAL A 46 -8.18 -0.32 1.65
N VAL A 47 -7.41 0.67 1.29
CA VAL A 47 -7.40 1.28 -0.04
C VAL A 47 -6.01 1.16 -0.66
N ALA A 48 -5.95 0.76 -1.92
CA ALA A 48 -4.76 0.88 -2.75
C ALA A 48 -4.93 2.03 -3.73
N ASP A 49 -4.07 3.01 -3.64
CA ASP A 49 -4.15 4.26 -4.40
C ASP A 49 -2.77 4.62 -4.98
N MET A 50 -2.74 5.58 -5.87
CA MET A 50 -1.49 6.17 -6.35
C MET A 50 -1.56 7.70 -6.30
N TRP A 51 -0.41 8.32 -6.13
CA TRP A 51 -0.32 9.77 -6.13
C TRP A 51 0.88 10.25 -6.97
N PRO A 52 0.72 11.31 -7.75
CA PRO A 52 -0.55 11.98 -8.05
C PRO A 52 -1.47 11.06 -8.85
N ARG A 53 -2.75 11.23 -8.65
CA ARG A 53 -3.73 10.51 -9.46
C ARG A 53 -3.62 10.99 -10.90
N CYS A 54 -3.58 10.08 -11.84
CA CYS A 54 -3.54 10.40 -13.27
C CYS A 54 -4.86 10.94 -13.80
N ILE A 55 -5.46 11.84 -13.10
CA ILE A 55 -6.76 12.42 -13.46
C ILE A 55 -6.69 13.37 -14.64
N GLN A 56 -5.52 13.64 -15.10
CA GLN A 56 -5.33 14.67 -16.11
C GLN A 56 -5.35 14.12 -17.54
N GLY A 57 -5.70 12.87 -17.68
CA GLY A 57 -5.84 12.29 -18.98
C GLY A 57 -7.09 12.82 -19.67
N VAL A 58 -6.94 13.03 -20.94
CA VAL A 58 -8.02 13.31 -21.89
C VAL A 58 -9.19 12.31 -21.74
N ASN A 59 -8.94 11.22 -21.10
CA ASN A 59 -9.87 10.10 -20.91
C ASN A 59 -10.78 10.23 -19.69
N GLN A 60 -10.58 11.23 -18.88
CA GLN A 60 -11.41 11.42 -17.69
C GLN A 60 -12.90 11.60 -18.02
N TRP A 61 -13.19 12.06 -19.17
CA TRP A 61 -14.57 12.23 -19.66
C TRP A 61 -15.21 10.95 -20.20
N TYR A 62 -14.39 9.96 -20.50
CA TYR A 62 -14.87 8.69 -21.01
C TYR A 62 -15.18 7.72 -19.89
N VAL A 63 -14.77 8.07 -18.72
CA VAL A 63 -15.14 7.35 -17.55
C VAL A 63 -16.30 8.09 -16.96
N ASP A 64 -17.41 7.43 -16.95
CA ASP A 64 -18.64 7.88 -16.32
C ASP A 64 -18.28 8.63 -15.04
N GLY A 65 -18.31 9.90 -15.12
CA GLY A 65 -17.89 11.00 -14.26
C GLY A 65 -17.32 10.72 -12.88
N ASP A 66 -17.57 9.58 -12.35
CA ASP A 66 -17.30 9.27 -10.96
C ASP A 66 -16.15 8.32 -10.73
N LYS A 67 -15.65 7.74 -11.79
CA LYS A 67 -14.57 6.78 -11.61
C LYS A 67 -13.46 7.15 -12.52
N PRO A 68 -12.54 7.84 -11.97
CA PRO A 68 -11.26 7.85 -12.59
C PRO A 68 -10.90 6.39 -12.80
N PHE A 69 -10.57 6.01 -13.97
CA PHE A 69 -9.86 4.83 -14.28
C PHE A 69 -8.57 4.70 -13.47
N MET A 70 -8.54 5.44 -12.46
CA MET A 70 -7.59 5.42 -11.44
C MET A 70 -8.05 4.58 -10.34
N VAL A 71 -7.39 3.85 -10.24
CA VAL A 71 -7.05 2.86 -9.37
C VAL A 71 -7.19 3.22 -7.92
N GLU A 72 -8.37 3.38 -7.51
CA GLU A 72 -8.69 3.24 -6.12
C GLU A 72 -9.35 1.89 -5.96
N LEU A 73 -8.55 0.93 -5.51
CA LEU A 73 -9.04 -0.38 -5.13
C LEU A 73 -9.27 -0.38 -3.64
N GLU A 74 -10.41 -0.85 -3.21
CA GLU A 74 -10.69 -0.98 -1.79
C GLU A 74 -11.11 -2.39 -1.43
N ARG A 75 -10.86 -2.75 -0.16
CA ARG A 75 -11.34 -3.98 0.45
C ARG A 75 -11.94 -3.66 1.81
N PRO A 76 -13.12 -4.21 2.14
CA PRO A 76 -13.65 -4.13 3.49
C PRO A 76 -12.67 -4.75 4.48
N PHE A 77 -12.51 -4.09 5.63
CA PHE A 77 -11.70 -4.61 6.71
C PHE A 77 -12.32 -4.22 8.05
N ASP A 78 -12.55 -5.20 8.90
CA ASP A 78 -13.19 -4.96 10.20
C ASP A 78 -12.15 -4.63 11.27
N TYR A 79 -11.94 -3.35 11.49
CA TYR A 79 -11.02 -2.83 12.51
C TYR A 79 -11.49 -3.10 13.94
N ARG A 80 -12.77 -3.36 14.16
CA ARG A 80 -13.32 -3.64 15.50
C ARG A 80 -12.93 -5.02 16.02
N SER A 81 -12.57 -5.90 15.12
CA SER A 81 -12.08 -7.24 15.47
C SER A 81 -10.60 -7.26 15.86
N LEU A 82 -9.90 -6.15 15.72
CA LEU A 82 -8.48 -6.06 16.00
C LEU A 82 -8.19 -5.98 17.49
N GLU A 83 -7.25 -6.79 17.92
CA GLU A 83 -6.71 -6.69 19.26
C GLU A 83 -5.72 -5.52 19.35
N ASN A 84 -5.97 -4.60 20.29
CA ASN A 84 -5.12 -3.44 20.54
C ASN A 84 -4.84 -2.54 19.32
N ASN A 85 -5.77 -2.44 18.39
CA ASN A 85 -5.60 -1.66 17.16
C ASN A 85 -4.31 -1.98 16.40
N LYS A 86 -3.98 -3.26 16.30
CA LYS A 86 -2.78 -3.75 15.61
C LYS A 86 -3.13 -4.42 14.30
N VAL A 87 -2.33 -4.13 13.31
CA VAL A 87 -2.34 -4.84 12.02
C VAL A 87 -0.94 -5.36 11.71
N ASP A 88 -0.88 -6.61 11.31
CA ASP A 88 0.31 -7.22 10.75
C ASP A 88 0.21 -7.13 9.23
N ILE A 89 1.20 -6.53 8.61
CA ILE A 89 1.22 -6.39 7.16
C ILE A 89 2.38 -7.16 6.54
N ARG A 90 2.08 -7.71 5.36
CA ARG A 90 3.09 -8.24 4.45
C ARG A 90 2.82 -7.66 3.07
N VAL A 91 3.79 -6.96 2.52
CA VAL A 91 3.73 -6.41 1.16
C VAL A 91 4.72 -7.17 0.30
N ILE A 92 4.25 -7.72 -0.79
CA ILE A 92 5.09 -8.35 -1.81
C ILE A 92 5.06 -7.46 -3.04
N ALA A 93 6.23 -7.02 -3.47
CA ALA A 93 6.42 -6.34 -4.74
C ALA A 93 7.12 -7.30 -5.70
N ASP A 94 6.50 -7.57 -6.82
CA ASP A 94 7.11 -8.33 -7.91
C ASP A 94 6.91 -7.59 -9.23
N ASP A 95 7.96 -6.94 -9.66
CA ASP A 95 8.00 -6.11 -10.86
C ASP A 95 6.83 -5.10 -10.88
N THR A 96 5.80 -5.37 -11.63
CA THR A 96 4.63 -4.49 -11.82
C THR A 96 3.43 -4.84 -10.94
N ILE A 97 3.61 -5.69 -9.93
CA ILE A 97 2.53 -6.12 -9.05
C ILE A 97 2.90 -5.83 -7.60
N LEU A 98 1.96 -5.28 -6.86
CA LEU A 98 2.00 -5.18 -5.40
C LEU A 98 0.86 -6.00 -4.81
N CYS A 99 1.20 -6.86 -3.86
CA CYS A 99 0.24 -7.61 -3.07
C CYS A 99 0.39 -7.21 -1.60
N LEU A 100 -0.71 -6.79 -0.99
CA LEU A 100 -0.80 -6.57 0.46
C LEU A 100 -1.57 -7.72 1.10
N TYR A 101 -1.00 -8.26 2.15
CA TYR A 101 -1.67 -9.18 3.07
C TYR A 101 -1.78 -8.51 4.44
N VAL A 102 -2.94 -8.62 5.07
CA VAL A 102 -3.21 -8.06 6.40
C VAL A 102 -3.74 -9.15 7.31
N ASN A 103 -3.08 -9.38 8.43
CA ASN A 103 -3.44 -10.37 9.47
C ASN A 103 -3.72 -11.76 8.91
N ASP A 104 -3.09 -12.16 7.83
CA ASP A 104 -3.37 -13.40 7.08
C ASP A 104 -4.85 -13.65 6.74
N SER A 105 -5.67 -12.61 6.81
CA SER A 105 -7.13 -12.67 6.62
C SER A 105 -7.64 -11.89 5.42
N MET A 106 -6.90 -10.88 4.97
CA MET A 106 -7.28 -10.04 3.84
C MET A 106 -6.10 -9.89 2.89
N ALA A 107 -6.39 -9.93 1.61
CA ALA A 107 -5.43 -9.64 0.56
C ALA A 107 -5.96 -8.59 -0.42
N LEU A 108 -5.05 -7.74 -0.89
CA LEU A 108 -5.34 -6.76 -1.91
C LEU A 108 -4.16 -6.72 -2.89
N THR A 109 -4.46 -6.80 -4.17
CA THR A 109 -3.44 -6.75 -5.22
C THR A 109 -3.69 -5.55 -6.13
N MET A 110 -2.62 -4.84 -6.47
CA MET A 110 -2.68 -3.74 -7.42
C MET A 110 -1.56 -3.82 -8.45
N ARG A 111 -1.78 -3.19 -9.58
CA ARG A 111 -0.78 -3.00 -10.62
C ARG A 111 0.04 -1.74 -10.35
N VAL A 112 1.34 -1.83 -10.57
CA VAL A 112 2.31 -0.73 -10.47
C VAL A 112 2.88 -0.44 -11.84
N TYR A 113 2.68 0.75 -12.33
CA TYR A 113 3.15 1.14 -13.66
C TYR A 113 4.54 1.78 -13.66
N ASN A 114 4.99 2.23 -12.49
CA ASN A 114 6.33 2.77 -12.31
C ASN A 114 7.03 2.03 -11.18
N ASN A 115 7.77 1.01 -11.54
CA ASN A 115 8.47 0.12 -10.62
C ASN A 115 9.94 0.51 -10.38
N GLU A 116 10.43 1.54 -11.06
CA GLU A 116 11.82 1.96 -10.97
C GLU A 116 12.12 2.83 -9.74
N ARG A 117 11.09 3.46 -9.17
CA ARG A 117 11.26 4.30 -7.99
C ARG A 117 11.53 3.45 -6.74
N PRO A 118 12.63 3.70 -6.01
CA PRO A 118 13.10 2.75 -5.01
C PRO A 118 12.62 3.03 -3.59
N PHE A 119 12.04 4.21 -3.30
CA PHE A 119 11.76 4.58 -1.94
C PHE A 119 10.41 4.05 -1.45
N TRP A 120 10.34 3.87 -0.14
CA TRP A 120 9.15 3.46 0.58
C TRP A 120 9.19 3.98 2.01
N GLY A 121 8.03 4.03 2.66
CA GLY A 121 7.96 4.49 4.03
C GLY A 121 6.55 4.41 4.58
N PHE A 122 6.43 4.51 5.89
CA PHE A 122 5.14 4.57 6.55
C PHE A 122 4.65 6.01 6.63
N PHE A 123 3.34 6.17 6.65
CA PHE A 123 2.69 7.46 6.82
C PHE A 123 1.50 7.37 7.76
N VAL A 124 1.14 8.49 8.34
CA VAL A 124 -0.05 8.66 9.16
C VAL A 124 -0.69 10.01 8.85
N ASN A 125 -2.00 10.04 8.85
CA ASN A 125 -2.78 11.26 8.68
C ASN A 125 -3.78 11.38 9.82
N ASP A 126 -3.67 12.45 10.59
CA ASP A 126 -4.44 12.73 11.79
C ASP A 126 -4.40 11.57 12.80
N GLY A 127 -3.44 11.61 13.70
CA GLY A 127 -3.24 10.60 14.72
C GLY A 127 -1.80 10.17 14.86
N SER A 128 -1.60 8.97 15.35
CA SER A 128 -0.28 8.40 15.54
C SER A 128 -0.24 6.90 15.24
N ILE A 129 0.92 6.45 14.81
CA ILE A 129 1.22 5.04 14.63
C ILE A 129 2.54 4.69 15.29
N LYS A 130 2.64 3.45 15.72
CA LYS A 130 3.88 2.84 16.14
C LYS A 130 4.14 1.64 15.22
N VAL A 131 5.27 1.66 14.55
CA VAL A 131 5.66 0.57 13.65
C VAL A 131 6.78 -0.22 14.31
N SER A 132 6.66 -1.53 14.30
CA SER A 132 7.64 -2.47 14.86
C SER A 132 7.84 -3.67 13.95
N ASP A 133 8.84 -4.48 14.26
CA ASP A 133 9.18 -5.73 13.55
C ASP A 133 9.30 -5.52 12.03
N ILE A 134 9.95 -4.41 11.65
CA ILE A 134 10.13 -4.08 10.23
C ILE A 134 11.21 -4.98 9.65
N CYS A 135 10.82 -5.79 8.67
CA CYS A 135 11.74 -6.63 7.91
C CYS A 135 11.57 -6.38 6.42
N MET A 136 12.66 -6.33 5.71
CA MET A 136 12.67 -6.25 4.27
C MET A 136 13.53 -7.37 3.67
N TYR A 137 12.94 -8.12 2.78
CA TYR A 137 13.59 -9.24 2.11
C TYR A 137 13.71 -8.93 0.61
N HIS A 138 14.91 -9.05 0.09
CA HIS A 138 15.14 -9.04 -1.34
C HIS A 138 15.02 -10.47 -1.87
N ILE A 139 14.12 -10.66 -2.80
CA ILE A 139 13.89 -11.96 -3.40
C ILE A 139 14.79 -12.06 -4.65
N CYS A 140 15.78 -12.92 -4.58
CA CYS A 140 16.56 -13.25 -5.76
C CYS A 140 15.72 -14.19 -6.63
N LYS A 141 15.46 -13.82 -7.86
CA LYS A 141 14.95 -14.77 -8.86
C LYS A 141 16.05 -15.81 -9.03
N GLY A 142 15.79 -17.04 -8.61
CA GLY A 142 16.73 -18.14 -8.79
C GLY A 142 17.11 -18.24 -10.27
N GLU A 143 18.38 -18.44 -10.55
CA GLU A 143 18.83 -18.82 -11.88
C GLU A 143 18.06 -20.10 -12.26
N ASN A 144 17.40 -20.06 -13.39
CA ASN A 144 16.74 -21.24 -13.92
C ASN A 144 17.83 -22.30 -14.12
N TYR A 145 17.87 -23.28 -13.26
CA TYR A 145 18.60 -24.51 -13.56
C TYR A 145 17.85 -25.17 -14.72
N VAL A 146 18.45 -25.01 -15.89
CA VAL A 146 18.06 -25.77 -17.06
C VAL A 146 18.57 -27.20 -16.87
#